data_35a1c0cbd569dfc078b72f9aa5222809
#
_entry.id   35a1c0cbd569dfc078b72f9aa5222809
#
_cell.length_a   1.000
_cell.length_b   1.000
_cell.length_c   1.000
_cell.angle_alpha   90.00
_cell.angle_beta   90.00
_cell.angle_gamma   90.00
#
_symmetry.space_group_name_H-M   'P 1'
#
loop_
_entity.id
_entity.type
_entity.pdbx_description
1 polymer ?
#
loop_
_entity_poly.entity_id
_entity_poly.type
_entity_poly.pdbx_seq_one_letter_code
_entity_poly.pdbx_strand_id
1 'polypeptide(L)'
;MRVAMPFRILIFTLLGLLPLAAFQLPSGTRQCLVGTAAAWDSTSVTLRLYEKHGKAWTAIGQPWQARLGRNGLVWGHGMHPLPASAATKKEGDGRSPAGVFSLGGAWGYAAQIRKHPALPYRQVTSRDLWVEDPSSPDYNRNVILKREPSGAWEKKQQMKQGDTAHSLKLFIAHNAPPKVIPNAGSAIFFHVWRGGGTRTTAGCTTMEKPKLEWLISKIDPTLQPVYVLLTAADYEKFRGAWQLP
;
A
#
# COMPACT_ATOMS: atom_id res chain seq x y z
N MET A 1 64.17 -47.27 -7.54
CA MET A 1 63.55 -46.05 -8.05
C MET A 1 62.20 -45.89 -7.38
N ARG A 2 62.07 -44.95 -6.41
CA ARG A 2 60.76 -44.65 -5.76
C ARG A 2 60.24 -43.37 -6.40
N VAL A 3 59.06 -43.46 -7.06
CA VAL A 3 58.37 -42.35 -7.68
C VAL A 3 57.54 -41.67 -6.59
N ALA A 4 57.86 -40.41 -6.29
CA ALA A 4 57.06 -39.57 -5.37
C ALA A 4 55.87 -38.96 -6.11
N MET A 5 54.68 -39.23 -5.63
CA MET A 5 53.43 -38.66 -6.11
C MET A 5 53.18 -37.28 -5.44
N PRO A 6 52.91 -36.19 -6.17
CA PRO A 6 52.62 -34.90 -5.55
C PRO A 6 51.21 -34.86 -4.99
N PHE A 7 51.08 -34.51 -3.70
CA PHE A 7 49.86 -34.27 -3.01
C PHE A 7 49.28 -32.90 -3.46
N ARG A 8 48.21 -32.89 -4.22
CA ARG A 8 47.46 -31.66 -4.60
C ARG A 8 46.53 -31.30 -3.47
N ILE A 9 46.83 -30.22 -2.75
CA ILE A 9 45.93 -29.60 -1.77
C ILE A 9 44.85 -28.83 -2.55
N LEU A 10 43.63 -29.32 -2.46
CA LEU A 10 42.45 -28.63 -3.00
C LEU A 10 41.99 -27.61 -1.94
N ILE A 11 42.26 -26.31 -2.18
CA ILE A 11 41.76 -25.24 -1.33
C ILE A 11 40.30 -24.97 -1.73
N PHE A 12 39.32 -25.44 -0.93
CA PHE A 12 37.94 -25.03 -1.03
C PHE A 12 37.78 -23.60 -0.48
N THR A 13 37.72 -22.63 -1.37
CA THR A 13 37.26 -21.27 -1.02
C THR A 13 35.77 -21.32 -0.71
N LEU A 14 35.43 -21.33 0.57
CA LEU A 14 34.07 -21.13 1.06
C LEU A 14 33.69 -19.69 0.76
N LEU A 15 33.03 -19.43 -0.40
CA LEU A 15 32.36 -18.15 -0.63
C LEU A 15 31.22 -18.06 0.38
N GLY A 16 31.45 -17.33 1.47
CA GLY A 16 30.41 -16.97 2.42
C GLY A 16 29.33 -16.16 1.70
N LEU A 17 28.19 -16.77 1.45
CA LEU A 17 26.95 -16.07 1.10
C LEU A 17 26.62 -15.13 2.27
N LEU A 18 27.00 -13.85 2.13
CA LEU A 18 26.47 -12.83 3.03
C LEU A 18 24.95 -12.91 2.97
N PRO A 19 24.26 -13.10 4.10
CA PRO A 19 22.81 -13.11 4.10
C PRO A 19 22.34 -11.76 3.56
N LEU A 20 21.60 -11.78 2.45
CA LEU A 20 20.87 -10.60 1.97
C LEU A 20 20.06 -10.09 3.16
N ALA A 21 20.36 -8.88 3.65
CA ALA A 21 19.70 -8.34 4.84
C ALA A 21 18.18 -8.47 4.65
N ALA A 22 17.55 -9.28 5.51
CA ALA A 22 16.11 -9.49 5.44
C ALA A 22 15.43 -8.13 5.59
N PHE A 23 14.41 -7.85 4.76
CA PHE A 23 13.63 -6.62 4.87
C PHE A 23 13.09 -6.46 6.30
N GLN A 24 13.19 -5.26 6.82
CA GLN A 24 12.58 -4.84 8.08
C GLN A 24 11.87 -3.53 7.87
N LEU A 25 10.81 -3.26 8.64
CA LEU A 25 10.21 -1.93 8.65
C LEU A 25 11.28 -0.87 8.95
N PRO A 26 11.23 0.31 8.29
CA PRO A 26 12.13 1.41 8.61
C PRO A 26 12.15 1.69 10.11
N SER A 27 13.31 1.98 10.68
CA SER A 27 13.51 2.19 12.13
C SER A 27 12.64 3.31 12.72
N GLY A 28 12.27 4.29 11.89
CA GLY A 28 11.35 5.38 12.25
C GLY A 28 9.86 5.00 12.24
N THR A 29 9.49 3.83 11.73
CA THR A 29 8.09 3.38 11.69
C THR A 29 7.58 3.08 13.09
N ARG A 30 6.64 3.91 13.55
CA ARG A 30 5.99 3.77 14.85
C ARG A 30 4.47 3.65 14.78
N GLN A 31 3.90 3.68 13.57
CA GLN A 31 2.48 3.43 13.36
C GLN A 31 2.29 2.47 12.19
N CYS A 32 1.50 1.42 12.39
CA CYS A 32 1.28 0.36 11.41
C CYS A 32 -0.19 -0.02 11.34
N LEU A 33 -0.80 0.16 10.17
CA LEU A 33 -2.11 -0.41 9.87
C LEU A 33 -1.89 -1.79 9.25
N VAL A 34 -2.30 -2.84 9.95
CA VAL A 34 -2.21 -4.23 9.47
C VAL A 34 -3.53 -4.67 8.89
N GLY A 35 -3.51 -5.17 7.67
CA GLY A 35 -4.61 -5.85 7.01
C GLY A 35 -4.27 -7.33 6.80
N THR A 36 -5.05 -8.23 7.39
CA THR A 36 -4.91 -9.68 7.20
C THR A 36 -6.11 -10.22 6.43
N ALA A 37 -5.83 -10.77 5.25
CA ALA A 37 -6.80 -11.47 4.40
C ALA A 37 -6.68 -12.99 4.60
N ALA A 38 -7.77 -13.75 4.45
CA ALA A 38 -7.74 -15.19 4.65
C ALA A 38 -6.84 -15.90 3.62
N ALA A 39 -6.92 -15.49 2.35
CA ALA A 39 -6.17 -16.07 1.23
C ALA A 39 -5.93 -15.04 0.13
N TRP A 40 -5.17 -15.38 -0.91
CA TRP A 40 -4.83 -14.50 -2.04
C TRP A 40 -6.03 -14.11 -2.91
N ASP A 41 -7.09 -14.91 -2.93
CA ASP A 41 -8.36 -14.64 -3.64
C ASP A 41 -9.40 -13.92 -2.78
N SER A 42 -9.07 -13.62 -1.51
CA SER A 42 -9.99 -12.94 -0.58
C SER A 42 -10.33 -11.53 -1.07
N THR A 43 -11.61 -11.20 -1.07
CA THR A 43 -12.15 -9.88 -1.36
C THR A 43 -12.48 -9.07 -0.13
N SER A 44 -12.14 -9.59 1.04
CA SER A 44 -12.30 -8.94 2.35
C SER A 44 -11.04 -9.06 3.18
N VAL A 45 -10.87 -8.15 4.14
CA VAL A 45 -9.71 -8.07 5.00
C VAL A 45 -10.12 -7.54 6.37
N THR A 46 -9.48 -8.06 7.42
CA THR A 46 -9.57 -7.47 8.76
C THR A 46 -8.42 -6.47 8.93
N LEU A 47 -8.76 -5.23 9.26
CA LEU A 47 -7.80 -4.15 9.52
C LEU A 47 -7.64 -3.92 11.02
N ARG A 48 -6.43 -3.62 11.47
CA ARG A 48 -6.12 -3.20 12.84
C ARG A 48 -4.97 -2.20 12.84
N LEU A 49 -5.14 -1.09 13.57
CA LEU A 49 -4.10 -0.09 13.76
C LEU A 49 -3.25 -0.41 14.98
N TYR A 50 -1.94 -0.18 14.87
CA TYR A 50 -0.97 -0.34 15.95
C TYR A 50 -0.07 0.88 16.06
N GLU A 51 0.36 1.16 17.28
CA GLU A 51 1.44 2.12 17.58
C GLU A 51 2.57 1.44 18.33
N LYS A 52 3.79 1.87 18.07
CA LYS A 52 5.01 1.33 18.68
C LYS A 52 5.47 2.21 19.82
N HIS A 53 5.56 1.63 21.00
CA HIS A 53 6.10 2.26 22.20
C HIS A 53 7.37 1.51 22.62
N GLY A 54 8.54 2.15 22.45
CA GLY A 54 9.83 1.48 22.58
C GLY A 54 9.97 0.36 21.54
N LYS A 55 10.06 -0.89 22.00
CA LYS A 55 10.14 -2.09 21.13
C LYS A 55 8.79 -2.79 20.92
N ALA A 56 7.76 -2.43 21.67
CA ALA A 56 6.47 -3.12 21.67
C ALA A 56 5.43 -2.41 20.77
N TRP A 57 4.65 -3.20 20.03
CA TRP A 57 3.49 -2.75 19.31
C TRP A 57 2.24 -2.88 20.18
N THR A 58 1.45 -1.82 20.26
CA THR A 58 0.17 -1.78 20.99
C THR A 58 -0.96 -1.52 20.01
N ALA A 59 -2.01 -2.31 20.07
CA ALA A 59 -3.19 -2.13 19.22
C ALA A 59 -3.97 -0.88 19.64
N ILE A 60 -4.39 -0.09 18.65
CA ILE A 60 -5.20 1.11 18.82
C ILE A 60 -6.62 0.84 18.32
N GLY A 61 -7.58 0.87 19.22
CA GLY A 61 -8.98 0.57 18.91
C GLY A 61 -9.24 -0.90 18.58
N GLN A 62 -10.47 -1.18 18.14
CA GLN A 62 -10.90 -2.52 17.75
C GLN A 62 -10.61 -2.78 16.26
N PRO A 63 -10.36 -4.04 15.86
CA PRO A 63 -10.25 -4.39 14.46
C PRO A 63 -11.59 -4.15 13.74
N TRP A 64 -11.52 -3.94 12.41
CA TRP A 64 -12.71 -3.75 11.59
C TRP A 64 -12.57 -4.42 10.23
N GLN A 65 -13.71 -4.65 9.56
CA GLN A 65 -13.76 -5.24 8.24
C GLN A 65 -13.60 -4.19 7.14
N ALA A 66 -12.91 -4.58 6.06
CA ALA A 66 -12.76 -3.79 4.85
C ALA A 66 -12.92 -4.68 3.61
N ARG A 67 -13.10 -4.07 2.44
CA ARG A 67 -13.22 -4.75 1.15
C ARG A 67 -12.00 -4.48 0.29
N LEU A 68 -11.64 -5.48 -0.50
CA LEU A 68 -10.49 -5.50 -1.40
C LEU A 68 -10.92 -5.56 -2.87
N GLY A 69 -9.95 -5.72 -3.74
CA GLY A 69 -10.14 -5.95 -5.17
C GLY A 69 -11.00 -7.17 -5.46
N ARG A 70 -11.81 -7.09 -6.52
CA ARG A 70 -12.73 -8.18 -6.94
C ARG A 70 -12.03 -9.49 -7.27
N ASN A 71 -10.75 -9.45 -7.59
CA ASN A 71 -9.91 -10.60 -7.91
C ASN A 71 -8.90 -10.93 -6.79
N GLY A 72 -9.15 -10.46 -5.54
CA GLY A 72 -8.29 -10.71 -4.39
C GLY A 72 -7.03 -9.84 -4.37
N LEU A 73 -5.92 -10.44 -3.97
CA LEU A 73 -4.62 -9.80 -3.77
C LEU A 73 -3.60 -10.22 -4.84
N VAL A 74 -2.56 -9.40 -4.95
CA VAL A 74 -1.33 -9.70 -5.72
C VAL A 74 -0.20 -8.88 -5.11
N TRP A 75 1.05 -9.30 -5.23
CA TRP A 75 2.18 -8.52 -4.71
C TRP A 75 2.25 -7.13 -5.37
N GLY A 76 2.38 -6.11 -4.54
CA GLY A 76 2.46 -4.71 -4.95
C GLY A 76 3.88 -4.16 -4.91
N HIS A 77 4.11 -3.03 -5.58
CA HIS A 77 5.36 -2.28 -5.53
C HIS A 77 5.31 -1.30 -4.35
N GLY A 78 5.89 -1.70 -3.23
CA GLY A 78 5.94 -0.95 -1.98
C GLY A 78 7.36 -0.84 -1.44
N MET A 79 7.48 -0.84 -0.12
CA MET A 79 8.77 -0.73 0.59
C MET A 79 9.49 -2.08 0.71
N HIS A 80 8.74 -3.17 0.63
CA HIS A 80 9.25 -4.55 0.76
C HIS A 80 9.86 -5.04 -0.57
N PRO A 81 10.80 -6.00 -0.53
CA PRO A 81 11.27 -6.69 -1.72
C PRO A 81 10.18 -7.62 -2.25
N LEU A 82 10.07 -7.71 -3.56
CA LEU A 82 9.18 -8.69 -4.18
C LEU A 82 9.78 -10.10 -4.04
N PRO A 83 8.98 -11.11 -3.68
CA PRO A 83 9.43 -12.49 -3.71
C PRO A 83 9.84 -12.89 -5.13
N ALA A 84 10.88 -13.72 -5.25
CA ALA A 84 11.35 -14.20 -6.55
C ALA A 84 10.21 -14.87 -7.34
N SER A 85 10.07 -14.51 -8.60
CA SER A 85 9.03 -15.05 -9.51
C SER A 85 7.58 -14.79 -9.09
N ALA A 86 7.33 -13.89 -8.12
CA ALA A 86 5.97 -13.57 -7.71
C ALA A 86 5.23 -12.78 -8.80
N ALA A 87 3.95 -13.11 -8.99
CA ALA A 87 3.05 -12.27 -9.78
C ALA A 87 2.91 -10.91 -9.09
N THR A 88 2.98 -9.83 -9.87
CA THR A 88 2.90 -8.45 -9.37
C THR A 88 1.67 -7.73 -9.92
N LYS A 89 1.26 -6.68 -9.20
CA LYS A 89 0.15 -5.81 -9.55
C LYS A 89 0.31 -5.26 -10.97
N LYS A 90 -0.80 -5.30 -11.72
CA LYS A 90 -0.92 -4.69 -13.05
C LYS A 90 -2.09 -3.70 -13.07
N GLU A 91 -2.02 -2.73 -13.97
CA GLU A 91 -3.13 -1.82 -14.20
C GLU A 91 -4.38 -2.59 -14.62
N GLY A 92 -5.54 -2.28 -14.02
CA GLY A 92 -6.83 -2.88 -14.37
C GLY A 92 -7.04 -4.35 -13.94
N ASP A 93 -6.11 -5.01 -13.24
CA ASP A 93 -6.20 -6.43 -12.86
C ASP A 93 -7.28 -6.73 -11.80
N GLY A 94 -7.87 -5.71 -11.18
CA GLY A 94 -8.89 -5.86 -10.15
C GLY A 94 -8.38 -6.45 -8.83
N ARG A 95 -7.07 -6.43 -8.57
CA ARG A 95 -6.43 -6.96 -7.37
C ARG A 95 -5.93 -5.86 -6.45
N SER A 96 -6.02 -6.06 -5.15
CA SER A 96 -5.39 -5.18 -4.17
C SER A 96 -3.91 -5.52 -4.02
N PRO A 97 -3.01 -4.50 -3.98
CA PRO A 97 -1.59 -4.75 -3.79
C PRO A 97 -1.31 -5.23 -2.36
N ALA A 98 -0.70 -6.42 -2.24
CA ALA A 98 -0.18 -6.96 -0.99
C ALA A 98 1.27 -6.48 -0.77
N GLY A 99 1.66 -6.33 0.50
CA GLY A 99 2.99 -5.91 0.90
C GLY A 99 2.99 -4.81 1.95
N VAL A 100 4.03 -3.97 1.96
CA VAL A 100 4.23 -2.86 2.90
C VAL A 100 4.30 -1.55 2.12
N PHE A 101 3.45 -0.59 2.49
CA PHE A 101 3.32 0.70 1.80
C PHE A 101 3.33 1.84 2.81
N SER A 102 3.99 2.94 2.51
CA SER A 102 3.78 4.16 3.29
C SER A 102 2.39 4.72 3.04
N LEU A 103 1.87 5.50 4.00
CA LEU A 103 0.63 6.23 3.85
C LEU A 103 0.92 7.67 3.46
N GLY A 104 0.24 8.14 2.44
CA GLY A 104 0.37 9.51 1.92
C GLY A 104 -0.68 10.45 2.48
N GLY A 105 -0.99 11.52 1.72
CA GLY A 105 -2.01 12.50 2.06
C GLY A 105 -3.45 11.97 1.92
N ALA A 106 -4.38 12.77 2.38
CA ALA A 106 -5.81 12.53 2.23
C ALA A 106 -6.45 13.54 1.27
N TRP A 107 -7.50 13.11 0.59
CA TRP A 107 -8.32 13.90 -0.34
C TRP A 107 -9.79 13.70 -0.01
N GLY A 108 -10.59 14.73 -0.16
CA GLY A 108 -12.02 14.62 0.08
C GLY A 108 -12.83 15.78 -0.47
N TYR A 109 -14.15 15.67 -0.41
CA TYR A 109 -15.07 16.71 -0.92
C TYR A 109 -15.32 17.82 0.10
N ALA A 110 -15.19 17.53 1.40
CA ALA A 110 -15.35 18.54 2.45
C ALA A 110 -14.20 19.54 2.43
N ALA A 111 -14.50 20.80 2.76
CA ALA A 111 -13.44 21.84 2.87
C ALA A 111 -12.43 21.51 3.97
N GLN A 112 -12.91 20.88 5.06
CA GLN A 112 -12.10 20.49 6.22
C GLN A 112 -12.54 19.12 6.74
N ILE A 113 -11.59 18.38 7.33
CA ILE A 113 -11.84 17.09 7.98
C ILE A 113 -11.08 17.05 9.33
N ARG A 114 -11.52 16.19 10.23
CA ARG A 114 -10.75 15.87 11.43
C ARG A 114 -9.56 15.01 11.05
N LYS A 115 -8.34 15.49 11.27
CA LYS A 115 -7.08 14.82 10.96
C LYS A 115 -5.95 15.29 11.88
N HIS A 116 -4.84 14.54 11.90
CA HIS A 116 -3.60 15.04 12.51
C HIS A 116 -3.12 16.31 11.77
N PRO A 117 -2.64 17.35 12.46
CA PRO A 117 -2.19 18.59 11.80
C PRO A 117 -1.15 18.37 10.69
N ALA A 118 -0.19 17.47 10.91
CA ALA A 118 0.85 17.15 9.95
C ALA A 118 0.38 16.29 8.76
N LEU A 119 -0.83 15.70 8.79
CA LEU A 119 -1.35 14.92 7.64
C LEU A 119 -1.78 15.90 6.54
N PRO A 120 -1.19 15.84 5.33
CA PRO A 120 -1.65 16.65 4.21
C PRO A 120 -3.10 16.29 3.86
N TYR A 121 -3.93 17.30 3.69
CA TYR A 121 -5.29 17.15 3.19
C TYR A 121 -5.56 18.14 2.08
N ARG A 122 -6.22 17.66 1.03
CA ARG A 122 -6.66 18.49 -0.09
C ARG A 122 -8.15 18.31 -0.33
N GLN A 123 -8.90 19.42 -0.36
CA GLN A 123 -10.25 19.41 -0.89
C GLN A 123 -10.21 19.18 -2.40
N VAL A 124 -10.88 18.14 -2.87
CA VAL A 124 -10.95 17.76 -4.28
C VAL A 124 -11.93 18.66 -5.03
N THR A 125 -11.45 19.24 -6.12
CA THR A 125 -12.25 20.02 -7.08
C THR A 125 -12.39 19.26 -8.39
N SER A 126 -13.14 19.81 -9.36
CA SER A 126 -13.21 19.28 -10.72
C SER A 126 -11.86 19.25 -11.43
N ARG A 127 -10.91 20.10 -11.02
CA ARG A 127 -9.57 20.25 -11.59
C ARG A 127 -8.53 19.28 -11.03
N ASP A 128 -8.87 18.49 -10.03
CA ASP A 128 -7.99 17.49 -9.45
C ASP A 128 -8.09 16.19 -10.22
N LEU A 129 -6.98 15.80 -10.86
CA LEU A 129 -6.84 14.53 -11.56
C LEU A 129 -5.93 13.59 -10.77
N TRP A 130 -6.22 12.29 -10.81
CA TRP A 130 -5.24 11.25 -10.53
C TRP A 130 -5.01 10.48 -11.82
N VAL A 131 -3.80 10.58 -12.36
CA VAL A 131 -3.52 10.06 -13.71
C VAL A 131 -3.32 8.55 -13.66
N GLU A 132 -4.26 7.82 -14.27
CA GLU A 132 -4.28 6.35 -14.37
C GLU A 132 -3.87 5.86 -15.76
N ASP A 133 -3.47 6.75 -16.66
CA ASP A 133 -3.01 6.42 -18.01
C ASP A 133 -1.52 6.05 -17.98
N PRO A 134 -1.15 4.78 -18.25
CA PRO A 134 0.24 4.33 -18.19
C PRO A 134 1.16 4.96 -19.23
N SER A 135 0.62 5.57 -20.28
CA SER A 135 1.39 6.28 -21.31
C SER A 135 1.76 7.72 -20.91
N SER A 136 1.12 8.23 -19.86
CA SER A 136 1.36 9.59 -19.37
C SER A 136 2.63 9.66 -18.52
N PRO A 137 3.46 10.73 -18.67
CA PRO A 137 4.59 10.98 -17.76
C PRO A 137 4.14 11.26 -16.33
N ASP A 138 2.88 11.63 -16.14
CA ASP A 138 2.26 11.87 -14.83
C ASP A 138 1.54 10.64 -14.27
N TYR A 139 1.74 9.46 -14.85
CA TYR A 139 1.11 8.22 -14.36
C TYR A 139 1.27 8.05 -12.84
N ASN A 140 0.16 7.69 -12.19
CA ASN A 140 0.03 7.52 -10.74
C ASN A 140 0.40 8.76 -9.91
N ARG A 141 0.06 9.95 -10.42
CA ARG A 141 0.29 11.24 -9.74
C ARG A 141 -1.00 12.05 -9.67
N ASN A 142 -1.08 12.90 -8.65
CA ASN A 142 -2.10 13.95 -8.59
C ASN A 142 -1.65 15.14 -9.45
N VAL A 143 -2.46 15.50 -10.42
CA VAL A 143 -2.28 16.67 -11.28
C VAL A 143 -3.41 17.66 -11.05
N ILE A 144 -3.08 18.93 -10.87
CA ILE A 144 -4.07 20.00 -10.68
C ILE A 144 -4.10 20.86 -11.92
N LEU A 145 -5.20 20.83 -12.65
CA LEU A 145 -5.38 21.65 -13.83
C LEU A 145 -5.54 23.13 -13.47
N LYS A 146 -4.97 24.01 -14.30
CA LYS A 146 -5.17 25.46 -14.18
C LYS A 146 -6.53 25.94 -14.67
N ARG A 147 -7.27 25.08 -15.40
CA ARG A 147 -8.61 25.31 -15.97
C ARG A 147 -9.52 24.12 -15.68
N GLU A 148 -10.80 24.23 -15.99
CA GLU A 148 -11.73 23.10 -15.95
C GLU A 148 -11.34 22.05 -17.00
N PRO A 149 -11.53 20.73 -16.67
CA PRO A 149 -11.25 19.65 -17.61
C PRO A 149 -12.17 19.72 -18.82
N SER A 150 -11.61 19.71 -20.03
CA SER A 150 -12.34 19.86 -21.27
C SER A 150 -12.40 18.57 -22.10
N GLY A 151 -11.31 17.81 -22.15
CA GLY A 151 -11.22 16.58 -22.94
C GLY A 151 -11.77 15.34 -22.22
N ALA A 152 -12.12 14.30 -22.97
CA ALA A 152 -12.57 13.02 -22.43
C ALA A 152 -11.52 12.37 -21.52
N TRP A 153 -10.24 12.48 -21.90
CA TRP A 153 -9.12 11.96 -21.11
C TRP A 153 -9.05 12.63 -19.73
N GLU A 154 -9.06 13.99 -19.66
CA GLU A 154 -9.02 14.70 -18.39
C GLU A 154 -10.24 14.35 -17.49
N LYS A 155 -11.43 14.30 -18.09
CA LYS A 155 -12.66 13.94 -17.37
C LYS A 155 -12.60 12.54 -16.78
N LYS A 156 -11.99 11.58 -17.49
CA LYS A 156 -11.79 10.20 -17.01
C LYS A 156 -10.84 10.15 -15.81
N GLN A 157 -9.85 11.03 -15.72
CA GLN A 157 -8.85 11.06 -14.65
C GLN A 157 -9.32 11.85 -13.41
N GLN A 158 -10.51 12.45 -13.43
CA GLN A 158 -10.99 13.28 -12.31
C GLN A 158 -11.11 12.49 -11.01
N MET A 159 -10.54 13.06 -9.93
CA MET A 159 -10.72 12.52 -8.58
C MET A 159 -12.12 12.77 -8.03
N LYS A 160 -12.81 13.83 -8.49
CA LYS A 160 -14.16 14.17 -8.09
C LYS A 160 -15.17 13.42 -8.94
N GLN A 161 -15.60 12.25 -8.47
CA GLN A 161 -16.54 11.39 -9.20
C GLN A 161 -18.01 11.60 -8.81
N GLY A 162 -18.30 12.53 -7.87
CA GLY A 162 -19.66 12.88 -7.46
C GLY A 162 -20.38 11.84 -6.58
N ASP A 163 -19.73 10.72 -6.27
CA ASP A 163 -20.30 9.66 -5.43
C ASP A 163 -19.77 9.70 -3.98
N THR A 164 -20.47 9.02 -3.07
CA THR A 164 -20.07 8.92 -1.66
C THR A 164 -18.77 8.13 -1.50
N ALA A 165 -18.50 7.15 -2.36
CA ALA A 165 -17.33 6.30 -2.24
C ALA A 165 -16.03 7.10 -2.34
N HIS A 166 -15.98 8.13 -3.18
CA HIS A 166 -14.80 8.97 -3.37
C HIS A 166 -14.83 10.27 -2.56
N SER A 167 -15.83 10.43 -1.67
CA SER A 167 -15.97 11.63 -0.83
C SER A 167 -14.84 11.82 0.18
N LEU A 168 -14.10 10.76 0.49
CA LEU A 168 -12.92 10.76 1.38
C LEU A 168 -11.97 9.65 0.96
N LYS A 169 -10.69 9.96 0.84
CA LYS A 169 -9.62 9.03 0.41
C LYS A 169 -8.36 9.27 1.24
N LEU A 170 -7.61 8.18 1.51
CA LEU A 170 -6.26 8.22 2.06
C LEU A 170 -5.35 7.41 1.14
N PHE A 171 -4.25 8.00 0.68
CA PHE A 171 -3.38 7.37 -0.31
C PHE A 171 -2.56 6.24 0.28
N ILE A 172 -2.53 5.11 -0.41
CA ILE A 172 -1.64 3.97 -0.17
C ILE A 172 -0.53 4.06 -1.23
N ALA A 173 0.72 4.27 -0.81
CA ALA A 173 1.84 4.52 -1.70
C ALA A 173 2.34 3.26 -2.42
N HIS A 174 1.42 2.59 -3.11
CA HIS A 174 1.73 1.54 -4.07
C HIS A 174 2.19 2.16 -5.39
N ASN A 175 3.31 1.68 -5.96
CA ASN A 175 3.85 2.17 -7.22
C ASN A 175 3.95 3.71 -7.28
N ALA A 176 4.34 4.32 -6.17
CA ALA A 176 4.32 5.76 -5.97
C ALA A 176 5.66 6.43 -6.32
N PRO A 177 5.67 7.74 -6.61
CA PRO A 177 6.92 8.50 -6.76
C PRO A 177 7.88 8.28 -5.57
N PRO A 178 9.21 8.38 -5.78
CA PRO A 178 9.87 8.88 -7.00
C PRO A 178 9.96 7.86 -8.14
N LYS A 179 9.79 6.55 -7.89
CA LYS A 179 9.94 5.51 -8.91
C LYS A 179 8.59 4.88 -9.23
N VAL A 180 7.95 5.39 -10.28
CA VAL A 180 6.69 4.84 -10.81
C VAL A 180 6.99 3.94 -12.01
N ILE A 181 6.39 2.74 -12.01
CA ILE A 181 6.52 1.75 -13.07
C ILE A 181 5.23 1.79 -13.90
N PRO A 182 5.29 2.10 -15.21
CA PRO A 182 4.11 2.05 -16.07
C PRO A 182 3.41 0.69 -16.04
N ASN A 183 2.09 0.67 -16.09
CA ASN A 183 1.26 -0.53 -16.02
C ASN A 183 1.33 -1.35 -14.72
N ALA A 184 2.06 -0.92 -13.70
CA ALA A 184 2.16 -1.64 -12.43
C ALA A 184 1.05 -1.29 -11.42
N GLY A 185 -0.02 -0.67 -11.88
CA GLY A 185 -1.16 -0.25 -11.06
C GLY A 185 -1.02 1.17 -10.52
N SER A 186 -2.14 1.88 -10.48
CA SER A 186 -2.26 3.27 -10.05
C SER A 186 -3.47 3.49 -9.15
N ALA A 187 -3.59 4.70 -8.58
CA ALA A 187 -4.76 5.17 -7.86
C ALA A 187 -5.22 4.24 -6.71
N ILE A 188 -4.29 3.71 -5.94
CA ILE A 188 -4.61 2.84 -4.80
C ILE A 188 -4.83 3.68 -3.53
N PHE A 189 -6.06 3.61 -3.01
CA PHE A 189 -6.49 4.39 -1.84
C PHE A 189 -7.25 3.53 -0.83
N PHE A 190 -7.29 4.01 0.41
CA PHE A 190 -8.44 3.77 1.26
C PHE A 190 -9.55 4.73 0.86
N HIS A 191 -10.78 4.24 0.69
CA HIS A 191 -11.95 5.08 0.46
C HIS A 191 -13.23 4.46 1.04
N VAL A 192 -14.35 5.18 1.00
CA VAL A 192 -15.61 4.69 1.52
C VAL A 192 -16.12 3.55 0.63
N TRP A 193 -16.61 2.47 1.23
CA TRP A 193 -17.18 1.34 0.48
C TRP A 193 -18.49 1.66 -0.20
N ARG A 194 -18.88 0.83 -1.17
CA ARG A 194 -20.16 0.92 -1.87
C ARG A 194 -21.12 -0.17 -1.40
N GLY A 195 -22.42 0.11 -1.46
CA GLY A 195 -23.47 -0.87 -1.13
C GLY A 195 -23.37 -1.41 0.29
N GLY A 196 -23.00 -0.58 1.29
CA GLY A 196 -22.85 -1.04 2.67
C GLY A 196 -21.78 -2.12 2.85
N GLY A 197 -20.75 -2.14 1.99
CA GLY A 197 -19.68 -3.14 2.03
C GLY A 197 -19.99 -4.44 1.28
N THR A 198 -21.03 -4.49 0.47
CA THR A 198 -21.33 -5.67 -0.37
C THR A 198 -20.52 -5.69 -1.67
N ARG A 199 -19.98 -4.53 -2.11
CA ARG A 199 -19.24 -4.42 -3.37
C ARG A 199 -17.73 -4.44 -3.13
N THR A 200 -17.03 -5.18 -3.99
CA THR A 200 -15.58 -5.22 -4.10
C THR A 200 -15.06 -4.00 -4.88
N THR A 201 -13.73 -3.87 -5.02
CA THR A 201 -13.07 -2.74 -5.68
C THR A 201 -12.30 -3.17 -6.94
N ALA A 202 -11.68 -2.21 -7.61
CA ALA A 202 -10.72 -2.47 -8.68
C ALA A 202 -9.26 -2.65 -8.16
N GLY A 203 -9.05 -2.54 -6.83
CA GLY A 203 -7.73 -2.67 -6.20
C GLY A 203 -7.60 -1.87 -4.90
N CYS A 204 -8.42 -0.86 -4.68
CA CYS A 204 -8.46 -0.08 -3.44
C CYS A 204 -8.89 -0.93 -2.24
N THR A 205 -8.60 -0.45 -1.03
CA THR A 205 -9.13 -1.00 0.23
C THR A 205 -10.24 -0.10 0.72
N THR A 206 -11.46 -0.63 0.94
CA THR A 206 -12.61 0.20 1.30
C THR A 206 -13.28 -0.21 2.60
N MET A 207 -13.82 0.76 3.32
CA MET A 207 -14.44 0.56 4.61
C MET A 207 -15.60 1.54 4.84
N GLU A 208 -16.31 1.39 5.94
CA GLU A 208 -17.32 2.36 6.37
C GLU A 208 -16.73 3.76 6.51
N LYS A 209 -17.53 4.77 6.15
CA LYS A 209 -17.11 6.16 6.25
C LYS A 209 -16.65 6.55 7.66
N PRO A 210 -17.38 6.22 8.76
CA PRO A 210 -16.92 6.51 10.11
C PRO A 210 -15.58 5.86 10.47
N LYS A 211 -15.31 4.65 9.95
CA LYS A 211 -14.02 3.96 10.17
C LYS A 211 -12.87 4.63 9.41
N LEU A 212 -13.12 5.09 8.19
CA LEU A 212 -12.14 5.84 7.41
C LEU A 212 -11.85 7.21 8.05
N GLU A 213 -12.87 7.92 8.52
CA GLU A 213 -12.74 9.19 9.24
C GLU A 213 -11.95 8.99 10.53
N TRP A 214 -12.25 7.93 11.29
CA TRP A 214 -11.50 7.57 12.49
C TRP A 214 -10.04 7.26 12.16
N LEU A 215 -9.77 6.42 11.14
CA LEU A 215 -8.42 6.08 10.70
C LEU A 215 -7.63 7.35 10.36
N ILE A 216 -8.18 8.22 9.50
CA ILE A 216 -7.52 9.47 9.08
C ILE A 216 -7.24 10.38 10.29
N SER A 217 -8.15 10.41 11.28
CA SER A 217 -7.95 11.18 12.51
C SER A 217 -6.81 10.64 13.40
N LYS A 218 -6.43 9.37 13.23
CA LYS A 218 -5.39 8.69 14.01
C LYS A 218 -4.04 8.61 13.29
N ILE A 219 -4.02 8.72 11.96
CA ILE A 219 -2.76 8.70 11.20
C ILE A 219 -1.93 9.94 11.53
N ASP A 220 -0.76 9.68 12.09
CA ASP A 220 0.25 10.69 12.42
C ASP A 220 1.48 10.51 11.51
N PRO A 221 1.69 11.40 10.52
CA PRO A 221 2.84 11.33 9.62
C PRO A 221 4.19 11.37 10.31
N THR A 222 4.28 11.96 11.52
CA THR A 222 5.53 12.01 12.29
C THR A 222 5.97 10.64 12.83
N LEU A 223 5.02 9.69 12.88
CA LEU A 223 5.25 8.30 13.27
C LEU A 223 5.58 7.39 12.08
N GLN A 224 5.78 7.95 10.89
CA GLN A 224 6.07 7.23 9.64
C GLN A 224 5.10 6.05 9.42
N PRO A 225 3.79 6.32 9.30
CA PRO A 225 2.77 5.28 9.23
C PRO A 225 2.92 4.41 7.98
N VAL A 226 2.75 3.10 8.16
CA VAL A 226 2.73 2.14 7.05
C VAL A 226 1.43 1.35 7.03
N TYR A 227 1.05 0.91 5.85
CA TYR A 227 0.03 -0.10 5.63
C TYR A 227 0.67 -1.42 5.23
N VAL A 228 0.38 -2.48 5.97
CA VAL A 228 0.76 -3.86 5.67
C VAL A 228 -0.49 -4.60 5.25
N LEU A 229 -0.52 -5.12 4.02
CA LEU A 229 -1.60 -5.99 3.53
C LEU A 229 -1.00 -7.33 3.13
N LEU A 230 -1.36 -8.39 3.84
CA LEU A 230 -0.88 -9.74 3.61
C LEU A 230 -2.01 -10.76 3.82
N THR A 231 -1.83 -11.98 3.29
CA THR A 231 -2.62 -13.11 3.77
C THR A 231 -2.24 -13.44 5.23
N ALA A 232 -3.12 -14.09 5.97
CA ALA A 232 -2.81 -14.52 7.33
C ALA A 232 -1.55 -15.40 7.39
N ALA A 233 -1.38 -16.30 6.41
CA ALA A 233 -0.20 -17.17 6.30
C ALA A 233 1.08 -16.37 6.03
N ASP A 234 1.05 -15.41 5.10
CA ASP A 234 2.22 -14.56 4.80
C ASP A 234 2.52 -13.60 5.95
N TYR A 235 1.51 -13.10 6.64
CA TYR A 235 1.69 -12.27 7.82
C TYR A 235 2.49 -13.03 8.90
N GLU A 236 2.08 -14.25 9.26
CA GLU A 236 2.81 -15.08 10.23
C GLU A 236 4.23 -15.42 9.74
N LYS A 237 4.39 -15.71 8.46
CA LYS A 237 5.70 -15.99 7.85
C LYS A 237 6.68 -14.83 7.95
N PHE A 238 6.20 -13.60 7.70
CA PHE A 238 7.06 -12.41 7.63
C PHE A 238 7.10 -11.60 8.93
N ARG A 239 6.15 -11.81 9.85
CA ARG A 239 5.98 -10.99 11.05
C ARG A 239 7.27 -10.77 11.82
N GLY A 240 8.01 -11.84 12.12
CA GLY A 240 9.26 -11.75 12.87
C GLY A 240 10.38 -11.05 12.10
N ALA A 241 10.62 -11.48 10.86
CA ALA A 241 11.69 -10.93 10.01
C ALA A 241 11.47 -9.45 9.66
N TRP A 242 10.23 -9.06 9.40
CA TRP A 242 9.86 -7.68 9.06
C TRP A 242 9.59 -6.79 10.27
N GLN A 243 9.64 -7.35 11.48
CA GLN A 243 9.34 -6.66 12.75
C GLN A 243 7.94 -6.03 12.78
N LEU A 244 6.96 -6.73 12.24
CA LEU A 244 5.56 -6.32 12.23
C LEU A 244 4.94 -6.42 13.64
N PRO A 245 3.78 -5.74 13.89
CA PRO A 245 3.00 -5.86 15.11
C PRO A 245 2.70 -7.28 15.54
#